data_c5bac9aa06060162cf67f145aa31a22a
#
_entry.id   c5bac9aa06060162cf67f145aa31a22a
#
_cell.length_a   1.000
_cell.length_b   1.000
_cell.length_c   1.000
_cell.angle_alpha   90.00
_cell.angle_beta   90.00
_cell.angle_gamma   90.00
#
_symmetry.space_group_name_H-M   'P 1'
#
loop_
_entity.id
_entity.type
_entity.pdbx_description
1 polymer ?
#
loop_
_entity_poly.entity_id
_entity_poly.type
_entity_poly.pdbx_seq_one_letter_code
_entity_poly.pdbx_strand_id
1 'polypeptide(L)'
;MDIVGRVLSKLLPKGSAVSLLGTLGAGKTRLVQAVAQAYGVPKEEVGSPTFVLIKEYLGKTVSIYHFDAYRLNTLDEFYDLGINEYFDSEGISFVEWADKVIEAMPKDRLEITIEPIDASSRRLTFESKASFDPTFEEKLRERWAIASSPRLK
;
A
#
# COMPACT_ATOMS: atom_id res chain seq x y z
N MET A 1 11.90 5.17 -2.29
CA MET A 1 10.66 4.84 -1.59
C MET A 1 10.12 5.95 -0.69
N ASP A 2 10.98 6.70 -0.01
CA ASP A 2 10.49 7.74 0.91
C ASP A 2 9.68 8.83 0.21
N ILE A 3 10.11 9.24 -0.99
CA ILE A 3 9.35 10.22 -1.79
C ILE A 3 7.99 9.64 -2.18
N VAL A 4 7.97 8.38 -2.61
CA VAL A 4 6.72 7.68 -2.95
C VAL A 4 5.77 7.67 -1.76
N GLY A 5 6.28 7.32 -0.59
CA GLY A 5 5.49 7.31 0.64
C GLY A 5 4.86 8.65 0.95
N ARG A 6 5.63 9.73 0.85
CA ARG A 6 5.11 11.08 1.08
C ARG A 6 4.05 11.49 0.05
N VAL A 7 4.27 11.16 -1.21
CA VAL A 7 3.30 11.47 -2.26
C VAL A 7 2.00 10.72 -2.05
N LEU A 8 2.08 9.41 -1.79
CA LEU A 8 0.89 8.59 -1.55
C LEU A 8 0.11 9.07 -0.31
N SER A 9 0.82 9.46 0.75
CA SER A 9 0.16 9.94 1.96
C SER A 9 -0.70 11.18 1.74
N LYS A 10 -0.40 11.95 0.70
CA LYS A 10 -1.17 13.15 0.35
C LYS A 10 -2.31 12.86 -0.61
N LEU A 11 -2.28 11.74 -1.31
CA LEU A 11 -3.25 11.43 -2.36
C LEU A 11 -4.26 10.36 -1.97
N LEU A 12 -3.91 9.45 -1.06
CA LEU A 12 -4.81 8.34 -0.71
C LEU A 12 -5.98 8.84 0.13
N PRO A 13 -7.22 8.67 -0.34
CA PRO A 13 -8.39 8.97 0.47
C PRO A 13 -8.48 8.04 1.68
N LYS A 14 -9.11 8.50 2.75
CA LYS A 14 -9.45 7.63 3.88
C LYS A 14 -10.30 6.46 3.39
N GLY A 15 -10.06 5.29 3.93
CA GLY A 15 -10.75 4.07 3.52
C GLY A 15 -10.19 3.40 2.28
N SER A 16 -9.09 3.90 1.72
CA SER A 16 -8.47 3.30 0.54
C SER A 16 -8.00 1.88 0.78
N ALA A 17 -8.21 1.02 -0.20
CA ALA A 17 -7.58 -0.29 -0.26
C ALA A 17 -6.50 -0.27 -1.34
N VAL A 18 -5.33 -0.79 -1.01
CA VAL A 18 -4.18 -0.81 -1.91
C VAL A 18 -3.69 -2.24 -2.07
N SER A 19 -3.70 -2.76 -3.28
CA SER A 19 -3.13 -4.07 -3.58
C SER A 19 -1.68 -3.91 -4.00
N LEU A 20 -0.80 -4.69 -3.37
CA LEU A 20 0.64 -4.66 -3.63
C LEU A 20 1.06 -5.96 -4.31
N LEU A 21 1.57 -5.85 -5.51
CA LEU A 21 2.04 -6.98 -6.31
C LEU A 21 3.54 -6.86 -6.52
N GLY A 22 4.20 -7.99 -6.57
CA GLY A 22 5.64 -8.03 -6.79
C GLY A 22 6.25 -9.28 -6.21
N THR A 23 7.43 -9.66 -6.70
CA THR A 23 8.17 -10.84 -6.23
C THR A 23 8.69 -10.62 -4.81
N LEU A 24 9.15 -11.70 -4.19
CA LEU A 24 9.79 -11.64 -2.88
C LEU A 24 10.99 -10.67 -2.95
N GLY A 25 11.08 -9.78 -1.99
CA GLY A 25 12.16 -8.79 -1.95
C GLY A 25 12.00 -7.61 -2.89
N ALA A 26 10.84 -7.48 -3.57
CA ALA A 26 10.60 -6.36 -4.49
C ALA A 26 10.52 -5.00 -3.79
N GLY A 27 10.11 -4.98 -2.51
CA GLY A 27 10.02 -3.74 -1.74
C GLY A 27 8.61 -3.40 -1.27
N LYS A 28 7.70 -4.38 -1.26
CA LYS A 28 6.31 -4.17 -0.83
C LYS A 28 6.23 -3.67 0.61
N THR A 29 6.91 -4.35 1.53
CA THR A 29 6.96 -3.92 2.94
C THR A 29 7.63 -2.56 3.08
N ARG A 30 8.67 -2.30 2.32
CA ARG A 30 9.39 -1.01 2.33
C ARG A 30 8.48 0.13 1.89
N LEU A 31 7.59 -0.12 0.92
CA LEU A 31 6.62 0.88 0.50
C LEU A 31 5.62 1.19 1.62
N VAL A 32 5.07 0.16 2.26
CA VAL A 32 4.16 0.36 3.41
C VAL A 32 4.85 1.14 4.52
N GLN A 33 6.11 0.80 4.81
CA GLN A 33 6.92 1.52 5.79
C GLN A 33 7.04 3.00 5.44
N ALA A 34 7.32 3.31 4.18
CA ALA A 34 7.47 4.69 3.74
C ALA A 34 6.16 5.49 3.85
N VAL A 35 5.03 4.87 3.48
CA VAL A 35 3.72 5.52 3.62
C VAL A 35 3.38 5.73 5.10
N ALA A 36 3.56 4.70 5.92
CA ALA A 36 3.27 4.78 7.35
C ALA A 36 4.11 5.86 8.03
N GLN A 37 5.39 5.96 7.69
CA GLN A 37 6.26 7.02 8.20
C GLN A 37 5.75 8.41 7.84
N ALA A 38 5.24 8.58 6.64
CA ALA A 38 4.68 9.86 6.19
C ALA A 38 3.43 10.24 7.01
N TYR A 39 2.73 9.27 7.57
CA TYR A 39 1.61 9.50 8.48
C TYR A 39 2.04 9.58 9.96
N GLY A 40 3.33 9.53 10.25
CA GLY A 40 3.87 9.70 11.59
C GLY A 40 4.13 8.42 12.37
N VAL A 41 4.05 7.25 11.74
CA VAL A 41 4.41 5.98 12.38
C VAL A 41 5.94 5.83 12.40
N PRO A 42 6.56 5.53 13.56
CA PRO A 42 8.00 5.29 13.61
C PRO A 42 8.42 4.13 12.69
N LYS A 43 9.54 4.30 12.03
CA LYS A 43 10.06 3.33 11.05
C LYS A 43 10.20 1.92 11.63
N GLU A 44 10.70 1.83 12.85
CA GLU A 44 10.96 0.57 13.55
C GLU A 44 9.69 -0.22 13.89
N GLU A 45 8.53 0.43 13.86
CA GLU A 45 7.25 -0.25 14.14
C GLU A 45 6.71 -1.00 12.92
N VAL A 46 7.20 -0.71 11.72
CA VAL A 46 6.71 -1.32 10.50
C VAL A 46 7.62 -2.44 10.05
N GLY A 47 7.10 -3.66 10.04
CA GLY A 47 7.79 -4.84 9.53
C GLY A 47 6.82 -5.69 8.73
N SER A 48 7.33 -6.77 8.09
CA SER A 48 6.47 -7.68 7.36
C SER A 48 5.53 -8.42 8.31
N PRO A 49 4.20 -8.44 8.04
CA PRO A 49 3.25 -9.17 8.87
C PRO A 49 3.11 -10.64 8.47
N THR A 50 4.13 -11.24 7.85
CA THR A 50 4.05 -12.60 7.29
C THR A 50 3.58 -13.65 8.31
N PHE A 51 4.01 -13.53 9.56
CA PHE A 51 3.66 -14.50 10.60
C PHE A 51 2.37 -14.17 11.34
N VAL A 52 2.00 -12.90 11.42
CA VAL A 52 0.79 -12.45 12.13
C VAL A 52 -0.36 -12.12 11.19
N LEU A 53 -0.11 -12.06 9.90
CA LEU A 53 -1.04 -11.82 8.79
C LEU A 53 -1.59 -10.40 8.72
N ILE A 54 -1.87 -9.74 9.84
CA ILE A 54 -2.36 -8.35 9.88
C ILE A 54 -1.62 -7.60 10.98
N LYS A 55 -1.19 -6.37 10.67
CA LYS A 55 -0.72 -5.41 11.67
C LYS A 55 -1.44 -4.08 11.49
N GLU A 56 -1.72 -3.42 12.59
CA GLU A 56 -2.25 -2.06 12.58
C GLU A 56 -1.18 -1.08 13.06
N TYR A 57 -1.00 -0.01 12.32
CA TYR A 57 -0.10 1.08 12.68
C TYR A 57 -0.93 2.33 12.89
N LEU A 58 -0.74 2.99 14.03
CA LEU A 58 -1.48 4.20 14.37
C LEU A 58 -0.72 5.42 13.85
N GLY A 59 -1.17 5.97 12.75
CA GLY A 59 -0.70 7.25 12.25
C GLY A 59 -1.35 8.42 12.99
N LYS A 60 -0.89 9.63 12.72
CA LYS A 60 -1.41 10.84 13.40
C LYS A 60 -2.84 11.16 12.99
N THR A 61 -3.22 10.86 11.76
CA THR A 61 -4.54 11.21 11.22
C THR A 61 -5.33 10.02 10.71
N VAL A 62 -4.66 8.86 10.52
CA VAL A 62 -5.29 7.69 9.95
C VAL A 62 -4.58 6.43 10.44
N SER A 63 -5.33 5.33 10.60
CA SER A 63 -4.74 4.01 10.87
C SER A 63 -4.33 3.37 9.54
N ILE A 64 -3.23 2.62 9.57
CA ILE A 64 -2.73 1.85 8.46
C ILE A 64 -2.89 0.38 8.81
N TYR A 65 -3.57 -0.37 7.95
CA TYR A 65 -3.72 -1.82 8.11
C TYR A 65 -2.82 -2.51 7.09
N HIS A 66 -1.97 -3.38 7.56
CA HIS A 66 -0.95 -4.06 6.75
C HIS A 66 -1.20 -5.56 6.77
N PHE A 67 -1.63 -6.08 5.65
CA PHE A 67 -1.95 -7.51 5.46
C PHE A 67 -0.85 -8.16 4.64
N ASP A 68 -0.57 -9.44 4.93
CA ASP A 68 0.29 -10.25 4.08
C ASP A 68 -0.41 -11.58 3.75
N ALA A 69 -0.72 -11.76 2.48
CA ALA A 69 -1.41 -12.95 2.00
C ALA A 69 -0.47 -14.08 1.57
N TYR A 70 0.85 -13.92 1.74
CA TYR A 70 1.84 -14.88 1.25
C TYR A 70 1.61 -16.31 1.73
N ARG A 71 1.24 -16.48 3.00
CA ARG A 71 1.05 -17.78 3.62
C ARG A 71 -0.37 -18.33 3.52
N LEU A 72 -1.30 -17.57 2.98
CA LEU A 72 -2.68 -18.01 2.85
C LEU A 72 -2.80 -19.00 1.70
N ASN A 73 -3.57 -20.05 1.92
CA ASN A 73 -3.81 -21.10 0.92
C ASN A 73 -5.15 -20.95 0.23
N THR A 74 -6.13 -20.31 0.89
CA THR A 74 -7.48 -20.15 0.37
C THR A 74 -8.01 -18.75 0.59
N LEU A 75 -9.02 -18.36 -0.18
CA LEU A 75 -9.74 -17.11 0.04
C LEU A 75 -10.46 -17.11 1.38
N ASP A 76 -10.98 -18.26 1.81
CA ASP A 76 -11.68 -18.36 3.09
C ASP A 76 -10.78 -17.96 4.27
N GLU A 77 -9.50 -18.34 4.22
CA GLU A 77 -8.54 -17.92 5.25
C GLU A 77 -8.40 -16.40 5.30
N PHE A 78 -8.45 -15.73 4.15
CA PHE A 78 -8.39 -14.27 4.08
C PHE A 78 -9.67 -13.66 4.66
N TYR A 79 -10.85 -14.16 4.27
CA TYR A 79 -12.12 -13.71 4.84
C TYR A 79 -12.18 -13.91 6.34
N ASP A 80 -11.63 -15.00 6.86
CA ASP A 80 -11.60 -15.31 8.29
C ASP A 80 -10.82 -14.28 9.12
N LEU A 81 -10.00 -13.46 8.48
CA LEU A 81 -9.31 -12.36 9.16
C LEU A 81 -10.23 -11.17 9.48
N GLY A 82 -11.47 -11.19 9.02
CA GLY A 82 -12.40 -10.08 9.23
C GLY A 82 -12.14 -8.90 8.30
N ILE A 83 -11.71 -9.16 7.08
CA ILE A 83 -11.25 -8.13 6.15
C ILE A 83 -12.27 -7.02 5.87
N ASN A 84 -13.57 -7.35 5.89
CA ASN A 84 -14.59 -6.35 5.59
C ASN A 84 -14.63 -5.23 6.62
N GLU A 85 -14.37 -5.53 7.89
CA GLU A 85 -14.29 -4.50 8.92
C GLU A 85 -13.17 -3.50 8.64
N TYR A 86 -12.04 -3.99 8.14
CA TYR A 86 -10.91 -3.15 7.78
C TYR A 86 -11.20 -2.33 6.53
N PHE A 87 -11.70 -2.97 5.46
CA PHE A 87 -11.95 -2.29 4.20
C PHE A 87 -13.09 -1.27 4.29
N ASP A 88 -14.06 -1.49 5.19
CA ASP A 88 -15.19 -0.58 5.40
C ASP A 88 -14.85 0.56 6.37
N SER A 89 -13.68 0.53 6.97
CA SER A 89 -13.24 1.57 7.91
C SER A 89 -12.65 2.78 7.19
N GLU A 90 -12.32 3.82 7.95
CA GLU A 90 -11.61 4.99 7.42
C GLU A 90 -10.10 4.79 7.28
N GLY A 91 -9.56 3.69 7.79
CA GLY A 91 -8.15 3.38 7.69
C GLY A 91 -7.75 3.02 6.26
N ILE A 92 -6.44 3.05 6.01
CA ILE A 92 -5.88 2.67 4.70
C ILE A 92 -5.32 1.27 4.82
N SER A 93 -5.78 0.37 3.94
CA SER A 93 -5.38 -1.04 3.95
C SER A 93 -4.40 -1.31 2.83
N PHE A 94 -3.26 -1.90 3.17
CA PHE A 94 -2.27 -2.39 2.21
C PHE A 94 -2.24 -3.91 2.29
N VAL A 95 -2.37 -4.58 1.15
CA VAL A 95 -2.35 -6.05 1.09
C VAL A 95 -1.19 -6.49 0.22
N GLU A 96 -0.16 -7.10 0.86
CA GLU A 96 0.96 -7.71 0.14
C GLU A 96 0.52 -9.07 -0.40
N TRP A 97 1.06 -9.44 -1.56
CA TRP A 97 0.68 -10.67 -2.27
C TRP A 97 -0.80 -10.70 -2.60
N ALA A 98 -1.35 -9.54 -2.94
CA ALA A 98 -2.79 -9.37 -3.19
C ALA A 98 -3.30 -10.22 -4.36
N ASP A 99 -2.43 -10.60 -5.29
CA ASP A 99 -2.79 -11.49 -6.39
C ASP A 99 -3.34 -12.84 -5.92
N LYS A 100 -2.91 -13.30 -4.73
CA LYS A 100 -3.41 -14.55 -4.15
C LYS A 100 -4.85 -14.43 -3.66
N VAL A 101 -5.32 -13.23 -3.37
CA VAL A 101 -6.63 -12.96 -2.75
C VAL A 101 -7.41 -11.89 -3.52
N ILE A 102 -7.09 -11.70 -4.79
CA ILE A 102 -7.60 -10.59 -5.59
C ILE A 102 -9.14 -10.56 -5.65
N GLU A 103 -9.78 -11.72 -5.64
CA GLU A 103 -11.23 -11.83 -5.66
C GLU A 103 -11.91 -11.28 -4.40
N ALA A 104 -11.16 -11.23 -3.30
CA ALA A 104 -11.66 -10.70 -2.02
C ALA A 104 -11.31 -9.22 -1.82
N MET A 105 -10.48 -8.65 -2.69
CA MET A 105 -10.13 -7.24 -2.61
C MET A 105 -11.30 -6.37 -3.05
N PRO A 106 -11.46 -5.16 -2.48
CA PRO A 106 -12.42 -4.19 -3.02
C PRO A 106 -12.14 -3.93 -4.50
N LYS A 107 -13.19 -3.82 -5.29
CA LYS A 107 -13.05 -3.52 -6.72
C LYS A 107 -12.46 -2.13 -6.91
N ASP A 108 -12.90 -1.16 -6.10
CA ASP A 108 -12.38 0.20 -6.10
C ASP A 108 -11.12 0.21 -5.24
N ARG A 109 -9.97 0.12 -5.89
CA ARG A 109 -8.68 0.07 -5.20
C ARG A 109 -7.57 0.67 -6.04
N LEU A 110 -6.50 1.04 -5.38
CA LEU A 110 -5.24 1.36 -6.06
C LEU A 110 -4.41 0.08 -6.12
N GLU A 111 -3.95 -0.28 -7.30
CA GLU A 111 -3.05 -1.41 -7.45
C GLU A 111 -1.64 -0.91 -7.76
N ILE A 112 -0.67 -1.38 -7.00
CA ILE A 112 0.73 -1.00 -7.17
C ILE A 112 1.53 -2.26 -7.43
N THR A 113 2.20 -2.31 -8.59
CA THR A 113 3.11 -3.38 -8.94
C THR A 113 4.52 -2.87 -8.78
N ILE A 114 5.35 -3.62 -8.04
CA ILE A 114 6.75 -3.28 -7.78
C ILE A 114 7.63 -4.32 -8.44
N GLU A 115 8.48 -3.87 -9.36
CA GLU A 115 9.38 -4.75 -10.11
C GLU A 115 10.83 -4.33 -9.87
N PRO A 116 11.71 -5.25 -9.41
CA PRO A 116 13.14 -4.98 -9.38
C PRO A 116 13.67 -4.81 -10.80
N ILE A 117 14.42 -3.73 -11.06
CA ILE A 117 15.12 -3.54 -12.33
C ILE A 117 16.56 -3.98 -12.18
N ASP A 118 17.20 -3.55 -11.09
CA ASP A 118 18.55 -3.95 -10.70
C ASP A 118 18.66 -3.88 -9.17
N ALA A 119 19.87 -3.98 -8.63
CA ALA A 119 20.10 -4.00 -7.18
C ALA A 119 19.60 -2.74 -6.46
N SER A 120 19.55 -1.60 -7.16
CA SER A 120 19.22 -0.30 -6.55
C SER A 120 17.99 0.38 -7.15
N SER A 121 17.41 -0.18 -8.21
CA SER A 121 16.30 0.44 -8.94
C SER A 121 15.08 -0.42 -8.95
N ARG A 122 13.92 0.22 -8.84
CA ARG A 122 12.59 -0.42 -8.87
C ARG A 122 11.71 0.33 -9.85
N ARG A 123 10.84 -0.42 -10.51
CA ARG A 123 9.74 0.15 -11.30
C ARG A 123 8.45 -0.03 -10.51
N LEU A 124 7.75 1.07 -10.29
CA LEU A 124 6.43 1.06 -9.67
C LEU A 124 5.39 1.43 -10.70
N THR A 125 4.39 0.58 -10.85
CA THR A 125 3.25 0.82 -11.74
C THR A 125 2.01 1.01 -10.89
N PHE A 126 1.30 2.11 -11.11
CA PHE A 126 0.11 2.48 -10.36
C PHE A 126 -1.10 2.40 -11.25
N GLU A 127 -2.12 1.64 -10.83
CA GLU A 127 -3.37 1.54 -11.56
C GLU A 127 -4.54 1.80 -10.64
N SER A 128 -5.38 2.78 -11.01
CA SER A 128 -6.65 3.00 -10.33
C SER A 128 -7.66 2.02 -10.90
N LYS A 129 -8.12 1.08 -10.08
CA LYS A 129 -9.07 0.05 -10.49
C LYS A 129 -10.50 0.49 -10.23
N ALA A 130 -11.39 0.12 -11.18
CA ALA A 130 -12.80 0.45 -11.11
C ALA A 130 -13.02 1.95 -10.91
N SER A 131 -13.74 2.35 -9.87
CA SER A 131 -14.06 3.76 -9.59
C SER A 131 -13.22 4.36 -8.47
N PHE A 132 -12.03 3.81 -8.19
CA PHE A 132 -11.19 4.28 -7.08
C PHE A 132 -10.92 5.78 -7.17
N ASP A 133 -10.25 6.21 -8.23
CA ASP A 133 -10.04 7.62 -8.57
C ASP A 133 -9.56 7.69 -10.02
N PRO A 134 -10.44 8.07 -10.97
CA PRO A 134 -10.06 8.13 -12.38
C PRO A 134 -8.94 9.14 -12.67
N THR A 135 -8.72 10.10 -11.76
CA THR A 135 -7.69 11.15 -11.94
C THR A 135 -6.42 10.85 -11.14
N PHE A 136 -6.32 9.68 -10.49
CA PHE A 136 -5.22 9.39 -9.58
C PHE A 136 -3.86 9.45 -10.26
N GLU A 137 -3.73 8.88 -11.44
CA GLU A 137 -2.45 8.86 -12.16
C GLU A 137 -1.98 10.27 -12.50
N GLU A 138 -2.89 11.15 -12.91
CA GLU A 138 -2.58 12.55 -13.19
C GLU A 138 -2.14 13.28 -11.92
N LYS A 139 -2.87 13.12 -10.83
CA LYS A 139 -2.51 13.69 -9.53
C LYS A 139 -1.15 13.17 -9.05
N LEU A 140 -0.89 11.91 -9.29
CA LEU A 140 0.38 11.29 -8.91
C LEU A 140 1.55 11.94 -9.66
N ARG A 141 1.41 12.14 -10.97
CA ARG A 141 2.43 12.81 -11.77
C ARG A 141 2.71 14.23 -11.29
N GLU A 142 1.66 14.99 -11.01
CA GLU A 142 1.79 16.36 -10.52
C GLU A 142 2.52 16.41 -9.18
N ARG A 143 2.11 15.57 -8.22
CA ARG A 143 2.75 15.52 -6.91
C ARG A 143 4.17 15.01 -6.98
N TRP A 144 4.43 14.05 -7.85
CA TRP A 144 5.77 13.52 -8.05
C TRP A 144 6.71 14.60 -8.58
N ALA A 145 6.27 15.37 -9.55
CA ALA A 145 7.07 16.47 -10.12
C ALA A 145 7.46 17.49 -9.05
N ILE A 146 6.53 17.82 -8.14
CA ILE A 146 6.78 18.73 -7.03
C ILE A 146 7.74 18.10 -6.01
N ALA A 147 7.43 16.88 -5.55
CA ALA A 147 8.18 16.22 -4.48
C ALA A 147 9.61 15.85 -4.89
N SER A 148 9.85 15.55 -6.16
CA SER A 148 11.16 15.20 -6.68
C SER A 148 11.98 16.40 -7.13
N SER A 149 11.44 17.62 -7.05
CA SER A 149 12.16 18.84 -7.41
C SER A 149 13.34 19.09 -6.46
N PRO A 150 14.54 19.41 -6.97
CA PRO A 150 15.68 19.72 -6.11
C PRO A 150 15.45 20.87 -5.15
N ARG A 151 14.54 21.78 -5.46
CA ARG A 151 14.24 22.94 -4.61
C ARG A 151 13.45 22.59 -3.35
N LEU A 152 12.85 21.41 -3.32
CA LEU A 152 11.98 20.97 -2.21
C LEU A 152 12.60 19.90 -1.33
N LYS A 153 13.84 19.57 -1.61
CA LYS A 153 14.59 18.57 -0.83
C LYS A 153 15.17 19.14 0.44
#